data_7b0f277337b633d6bf835af91570ae04
#
_entry.id   7b0f277337b633d6bf835af91570ae04
#
_cell.length_a   1.000
_cell.length_b   1.000
_cell.length_c   1.000
_cell.angle_alpha   90.00
_cell.angle_beta   90.00
_cell.angle_gamma   90.00
#
_symmetry.space_group_name_H-M   'P 1'
#
loop_
_entity.id
_entity.type
_entity.pdbx_description
1 polymer ?
#
loop_
_entity_poly.entity_id
_entity_poly.type
_entity_poly.pdbx_seq_one_letter_code
_entity_poly.pdbx_strand_id
1 'polypeptide(L)'
;VSISIADDGAIGRNELVDASTFIEGGDYDLGPDGNRLTVTARGDLWTIPAKDGITRNLSKTPGVHERSVAWSPDGKYLAYISDATGEDEIYIRTQDGVEAPVQLTVNGDTYKYYVTWSPDSKKLVWSDKKLRLQYVDITSKQVTLVDQAKTWEHGGANWSPDSKWIAYTRSDDDFRGKVFLYSLDSKKSTLVTDNWYEASGGVFSPDGKYLFFVSDRDFSPTYSRTEWNHSYADMSKVYFVTLAKSTTSPLAPKNDEVLVKVDTSAAVSTTPASAKEKNAKKKEAEAS
;
A
#
# COMPACT_ATOMS: atom_id res chain seq x y z
N VAL A 1 15.69 -13.02 -57.77
CA VAL A 1 16.44 -14.06 -57.06
C VAL A 1 15.65 -14.37 -55.79
N SER A 2 15.10 -15.56 -55.69
CA SER A 2 14.45 -16.04 -54.46
C SER A 2 15.54 -16.64 -53.59
N ILE A 3 15.76 -16.05 -52.41
CA ILE A 3 16.68 -16.58 -51.40
C ILE A 3 15.84 -17.41 -50.43
N SER A 4 16.03 -18.73 -50.42
CA SER A 4 15.50 -19.58 -49.37
C SER A 4 16.60 -19.80 -48.33
N ILE A 5 16.31 -19.44 -47.11
CA ILE A 5 17.17 -19.74 -45.96
C ILE A 5 16.78 -21.13 -45.48
N ALA A 6 17.70 -22.09 -45.66
CA ALA A 6 17.53 -23.40 -45.03
C ALA A 6 17.93 -23.29 -43.56
N ASP A 7 16.97 -23.43 -42.69
CA ASP A 7 17.20 -23.57 -41.26
C ASP A 7 17.60 -25.03 -40.99
N ASP A 8 18.72 -25.25 -40.30
CA ASP A 8 19.21 -26.58 -39.91
C ASP A 8 18.47 -27.15 -38.68
N GLY A 9 17.32 -26.58 -38.31
CA GLY A 9 16.52 -27.00 -37.17
C GLY A 9 17.08 -26.60 -35.80
N ALA A 10 18.08 -25.72 -35.77
CA ALA A 10 18.63 -25.18 -34.52
C ALA A 10 17.66 -24.15 -33.92
N ILE A 11 16.81 -23.54 -34.75
CA ILE A 11 15.79 -22.58 -34.31
C ILE A 11 14.57 -23.34 -33.77
N GLY A 12 14.62 -23.82 -32.60
CA GLY A 12 13.48 -24.53 -31.99
C GLY A 12 13.89 -25.48 -30.88
N ARG A 13 15.18 -25.54 -30.58
CA ARG A 13 15.62 -26.23 -29.39
C ARG A 13 15.31 -25.35 -28.18
N ASN A 14 14.49 -25.89 -27.27
CA ASN A 14 14.34 -25.27 -25.96
C ASN A 14 15.69 -25.28 -25.26
N GLU A 15 16.27 -24.13 -25.06
CA GLU A 15 17.48 -23.95 -24.29
C GLU A 15 17.10 -23.68 -22.84
N LEU A 16 17.75 -24.39 -21.91
CA LEU A 16 17.69 -24.06 -20.49
C LEU A 16 18.52 -22.80 -20.27
N VAL A 17 17.85 -21.73 -19.88
CA VAL A 17 18.48 -20.44 -19.57
C VAL A 17 18.39 -20.21 -18.09
N ASP A 18 19.48 -19.74 -17.46
CA ASP A 18 19.45 -19.28 -16.08
C ASP A 18 18.63 -18.00 -15.97
N ALA A 19 17.43 -18.11 -15.38
CA ALA A 19 16.50 -17.01 -15.24
C ALA A 19 17.01 -15.93 -14.27
N SER A 20 17.95 -16.25 -13.38
CA SER A 20 18.49 -15.28 -12.40
C SER A 20 19.21 -14.10 -13.03
N THR A 21 19.59 -14.20 -14.30
CA THR A 21 20.28 -13.11 -15.02
C THR A 21 19.34 -12.02 -15.55
N PHE A 22 18.03 -12.24 -15.55
CA PHE A 22 17.04 -11.28 -16.09
C PHE A 22 15.74 -11.19 -15.30
N ILE A 23 15.70 -11.75 -14.10
CA ILE A 23 14.61 -11.55 -13.14
C ILE A 23 15.13 -10.60 -12.07
N GLU A 24 14.57 -9.40 -12.01
CA GLU A 24 14.88 -8.40 -11.00
C GLU A 24 13.82 -8.36 -9.90
N GLY A 25 14.07 -7.60 -8.85
CA GLY A 25 13.09 -7.42 -7.77
C GLY A 25 11.82 -6.76 -8.29
N GLY A 26 10.66 -7.39 -8.04
CA GLY A 26 9.36 -6.95 -8.56
C GLY A 26 8.93 -7.62 -9.87
N ASP A 27 9.80 -8.44 -10.47
CA ASP A 27 9.50 -9.17 -11.70
C ASP A 27 8.97 -10.59 -11.46
N TYR A 28 8.66 -10.92 -10.21
CA TYR A 28 8.04 -12.20 -9.86
C TYR A 28 7.07 -12.04 -8.68
N ASP A 29 6.07 -12.91 -8.65
CA ASP A 29 5.13 -13.00 -7.55
C ASP A 29 4.59 -14.43 -7.41
N LEU A 30 4.28 -14.82 -6.17
CA LEU A 30 3.78 -16.15 -5.85
C LEU A 30 2.26 -16.13 -5.77
N GLY A 31 1.61 -17.08 -6.44
CA GLY A 31 0.17 -17.25 -6.33
C GLY A 31 -0.29 -17.42 -4.88
N PRO A 32 -1.50 -16.97 -4.52
CA PRO A 32 -1.99 -16.96 -3.13
C PRO A 32 -2.01 -18.34 -2.45
N ASP A 33 -2.09 -19.40 -3.23
CA ASP A 33 -2.06 -20.81 -2.76
C ASP A 33 -0.65 -21.41 -2.72
N GLY A 34 0.38 -20.67 -3.17
CA GLY A 34 1.77 -21.12 -3.22
C GLY A 34 2.07 -22.12 -4.33
N ASN A 35 1.12 -22.49 -5.18
CA ASN A 35 1.28 -23.55 -6.17
C ASN A 35 1.82 -23.07 -7.52
N ARG A 36 1.86 -21.76 -7.75
CA ARG A 36 2.27 -21.20 -9.02
C ARG A 36 3.02 -19.88 -8.84
N LEU A 37 4.17 -19.78 -9.50
CA LEU A 37 4.97 -18.56 -9.59
C LEU A 37 4.64 -17.86 -10.90
N THR A 38 4.55 -16.54 -10.89
CA THR A 38 4.60 -15.71 -12.08
C THR A 38 5.91 -14.93 -12.13
N VAL A 39 6.42 -14.76 -13.33
CA VAL A 39 7.62 -13.95 -13.59
C VAL A 39 7.45 -13.13 -14.84
N THR A 40 8.02 -11.95 -14.86
CA THR A 40 8.30 -11.21 -16.09
C THR A 40 9.76 -11.41 -16.43
N ALA A 41 10.02 -11.88 -17.64
CA ALA A 41 11.38 -12.18 -18.09
C ALA A 41 11.50 -11.89 -19.58
N ARG A 42 12.51 -11.09 -19.96
CA ARG A 42 12.76 -10.68 -21.34
C ARG A 42 11.57 -9.98 -22.01
N GLY A 43 10.79 -9.26 -21.24
CA GLY A 43 9.60 -8.57 -21.72
C GLY A 43 8.35 -9.43 -21.80
N ASP A 44 8.41 -10.72 -21.52
CA ASP A 44 7.27 -11.62 -21.53
C ASP A 44 6.81 -11.99 -20.12
N LEU A 45 5.50 -12.23 -19.99
CA LEU A 45 4.85 -12.71 -18.75
C LEU A 45 4.73 -14.23 -18.77
N TRP A 46 5.26 -14.87 -17.74
CA TRP A 46 5.29 -16.32 -17.59
C TRP A 46 4.60 -16.80 -16.32
N THR A 47 3.99 -17.97 -16.36
CA THR A 47 3.56 -18.70 -15.17
C THR A 47 4.24 -20.05 -15.09
N ILE A 48 4.76 -20.39 -13.92
CA ILE A 48 5.57 -21.56 -13.64
C ILE A 48 4.91 -22.33 -12.49
N PRO A 49 4.52 -23.60 -12.69
CA PRO A 49 3.97 -24.41 -11.60
C PRO A 49 5.06 -24.82 -10.62
N ALA A 50 4.73 -24.88 -9.34
CA ALA A 50 5.63 -25.36 -8.31
C ALA A 50 5.89 -26.89 -8.44
N LYS A 51 4.88 -27.66 -8.82
CA LYS A 51 4.97 -29.12 -8.87
C LYS A 51 4.32 -29.72 -10.11
N ASP A 52 3.02 -29.49 -10.31
CA ASP A 52 2.25 -30.15 -11.35
C ASP A 52 1.76 -29.14 -12.41
N GLY A 53 1.88 -29.47 -13.67
CA GLY A 53 1.43 -28.66 -14.80
C GLY A 53 2.55 -28.22 -15.71
N ILE A 54 2.28 -27.24 -16.57
CA ILE A 54 3.23 -26.72 -17.56
C ILE A 54 3.53 -25.24 -17.30
N THR A 55 4.75 -24.84 -17.64
CA THR A 55 5.12 -23.43 -17.76
C THR A 55 4.43 -22.83 -18.99
N ARG A 56 3.85 -21.65 -18.84
CA ARG A 56 3.15 -20.94 -19.91
C ARG A 56 3.73 -19.54 -20.10
N ASN A 57 4.03 -19.20 -21.36
CA ASN A 57 4.18 -17.79 -21.73
C ASN A 57 2.77 -17.24 -21.97
N LEU A 58 2.40 -16.24 -21.17
CA LEU A 58 1.07 -15.65 -21.21
C LEU A 58 0.95 -14.50 -22.19
N SER A 59 2.00 -13.71 -22.43
CA SER A 59 1.94 -12.53 -23.30
C SER A 59 2.17 -12.89 -24.77
N LYS A 60 3.30 -13.46 -25.11
CA LYS A 60 3.69 -13.77 -26.52
C LYS A 60 3.62 -12.54 -27.42
N THR A 61 4.07 -11.40 -26.94
CA THR A 61 3.96 -10.09 -27.57
C THR A 61 5.32 -9.58 -28.03
N PRO A 62 5.81 -9.96 -29.23
CA PRO A 62 7.12 -9.53 -29.71
C PRO A 62 7.26 -8.01 -29.75
N GLY A 63 8.33 -7.48 -29.14
CA GLY A 63 8.59 -6.04 -29.12
C GLY A 63 7.82 -5.25 -28.07
N VAL A 64 7.08 -5.93 -27.20
CA VAL A 64 6.40 -5.34 -26.04
C VAL A 64 7.15 -5.73 -24.78
N HIS A 65 7.13 -4.88 -23.79
CA HIS A 65 7.80 -5.09 -22.50
C HIS A 65 6.78 -5.17 -21.37
N GLU A 66 6.53 -6.40 -20.89
CA GLU A 66 5.75 -6.65 -19.69
C GLU A 66 6.66 -6.73 -18.46
N ARG A 67 6.24 -6.11 -17.36
CA ARG A 67 7.00 -6.04 -16.11
C ARG A 67 6.11 -5.84 -14.88
N SER A 68 6.70 -5.95 -13.68
CA SER A 68 6.04 -5.68 -12.40
C SER A 68 4.75 -6.47 -12.21
N VAL A 69 4.85 -7.80 -12.33
CA VAL A 69 3.70 -8.69 -12.16
C VAL A 69 3.28 -8.80 -10.71
N ALA A 70 1.96 -8.83 -10.46
CA ALA A 70 1.37 -9.04 -9.15
C ALA A 70 0.12 -9.91 -9.23
N TRP A 71 0.01 -10.93 -8.35
CA TRP A 71 -1.19 -11.75 -8.21
C TRP A 71 -2.28 -11.00 -7.45
N SER A 72 -3.52 -11.13 -7.92
CA SER A 72 -4.65 -10.71 -7.10
C SER A 72 -4.79 -11.63 -5.88
N PRO A 73 -5.13 -11.11 -4.69
CA PRO A 73 -5.30 -11.92 -3.47
C PRO A 73 -6.32 -13.07 -3.62
N ASP A 74 -7.32 -12.92 -4.49
CA ASP A 74 -8.31 -13.96 -4.78
C ASP A 74 -7.83 -14.99 -5.82
N GLY A 75 -6.62 -14.81 -6.37
CA GLY A 75 -6.00 -15.74 -7.34
C GLY A 75 -6.58 -15.70 -8.75
N LYS A 76 -7.50 -14.79 -9.06
CA LYS A 76 -8.16 -14.76 -10.38
C LYS A 76 -7.32 -14.11 -11.45
N TYR A 77 -6.62 -13.03 -11.10
CA TYR A 77 -5.94 -12.18 -12.04
C TYR A 77 -4.47 -11.99 -11.73
N LEU A 78 -3.71 -11.74 -12.77
CA LEU A 78 -2.37 -11.19 -12.75
C LEU A 78 -2.46 -9.76 -13.24
N ALA A 79 -1.98 -8.81 -12.44
CA ALA A 79 -1.75 -7.44 -12.88
C ALA A 79 -0.31 -7.28 -13.34
N TYR A 80 -0.07 -6.47 -14.33
CA TYR A 80 1.25 -6.15 -14.85
C TYR A 80 1.24 -4.82 -15.58
N ILE A 81 2.41 -4.27 -15.80
CA ILE A 81 2.63 -3.07 -16.60
C ILE A 81 3.12 -3.51 -17.97
N SER A 82 2.61 -2.88 -19.04
CA SER A 82 2.97 -3.17 -20.42
C SER A 82 3.00 -1.89 -21.25
N ASP A 83 3.96 -1.80 -22.16
CA ASP A 83 4.09 -0.71 -23.13
C ASP A 83 3.44 -1.02 -24.49
N ALA A 84 2.55 -2.02 -24.56
CA ALA A 84 1.89 -2.47 -25.78
C ALA A 84 1.18 -1.36 -26.57
N THR A 85 0.81 -0.27 -25.93
CA THR A 85 0.18 0.92 -26.54
C THR A 85 1.14 2.08 -26.80
N GLY A 86 2.44 1.85 -26.65
CA GLY A 86 3.50 2.84 -26.85
C GLY A 86 3.96 3.53 -25.57
N GLU A 87 3.18 3.44 -24.50
CA GLU A 87 3.50 3.95 -23.16
C GLU A 87 3.04 2.94 -22.10
N ASP A 88 3.60 3.06 -20.88
CA ASP A 88 3.25 2.20 -19.78
C ASP A 88 1.78 2.27 -19.41
N GLU A 89 1.09 1.13 -19.50
CA GLU A 89 -0.28 0.98 -19.05
C GLU A 89 -0.41 -0.24 -18.12
N ILE A 90 -1.42 -0.23 -17.26
CA ILE A 90 -1.72 -1.34 -16.36
C ILE A 90 -2.73 -2.25 -17.02
N TYR A 91 -2.40 -3.53 -17.03
CA TYR A 91 -3.23 -4.61 -17.56
C TYR A 91 -3.51 -5.64 -16.48
N ILE A 92 -4.61 -6.36 -16.66
CA ILE A 92 -4.90 -7.60 -15.92
C ILE A 92 -5.24 -8.71 -16.90
N ARG A 93 -4.93 -9.95 -16.52
CA ARG A 93 -5.32 -11.15 -17.25
C ARG A 93 -5.51 -12.35 -16.32
N THR A 94 -6.19 -13.37 -16.80
CA THR A 94 -6.32 -14.64 -16.07
C THR A 94 -5.01 -15.44 -16.09
N GLN A 95 -4.78 -16.23 -15.06
CA GLN A 95 -3.54 -17.01 -14.89
C GLN A 95 -3.33 -18.10 -15.95
N ASP A 96 -4.40 -18.55 -16.60
CA ASP A 96 -4.36 -19.55 -17.67
C ASP A 96 -4.05 -18.94 -19.05
N GLY A 97 -4.21 -17.63 -19.18
CA GLY A 97 -3.97 -16.88 -20.42
C GLY A 97 -4.99 -17.17 -21.52
N VAL A 98 -6.15 -17.77 -21.20
CA VAL A 98 -7.20 -18.09 -22.18
C VAL A 98 -7.91 -16.83 -22.64
N GLU A 99 -8.26 -15.95 -21.69
CA GLU A 99 -8.90 -14.70 -22.00
C GLU A 99 -7.89 -13.64 -22.46
N ALA A 100 -8.34 -12.73 -23.32
CA ALA A 100 -7.54 -11.59 -23.72
C ALA A 100 -7.21 -10.69 -22.50
N PRO A 101 -6.03 -10.07 -22.47
CA PRO A 101 -5.71 -9.13 -21.41
C PRO A 101 -6.65 -7.92 -21.42
N VAL A 102 -6.98 -7.43 -20.24
CA VAL A 102 -7.84 -6.26 -20.06
C VAL A 102 -6.97 -5.08 -19.68
N GLN A 103 -6.93 -4.07 -20.53
CA GLN A 103 -6.29 -2.78 -20.22
C GLN A 103 -7.14 -2.00 -19.22
N LEU A 104 -6.51 -1.56 -18.10
CA LEU A 104 -7.17 -0.80 -17.04
C LEU A 104 -6.92 0.69 -17.13
N THR A 105 -5.74 1.11 -17.59
CA THR A 105 -5.37 2.51 -17.74
C THR A 105 -5.14 2.85 -19.19
N VAL A 106 -5.34 4.12 -19.54
CA VAL A 106 -5.16 4.65 -20.90
C VAL A 106 -4.51 6.02 -20.83
N ASN A 107 -3.88 6.44 -21.93
CA ASN A 107 -3.18 7.71 -22.03
C ASN A 107 -2.00 7.81 -21.07
N GLY A 108 -1.26 6.73 -20.88
CA GLY A 108 0.00 6.73 -20.18
C GLY A 108 0.93 7.81 -20.73
N ASP A 109 1.61 8.52 -19.87
CA ASP A 109 2.44 9.67 -20.22
C ASP A 109 3.79 9.66 -19.48
N THR A 110 4.08 8.54 -18.80
CA THR A 110 5.31 8.36 -18.05
C THR A 110 5.43 6.93 -17.51
N TYR A 111 6.65 6.57 -17.13
CA TYR A 111 7.00 5.30 -16.51
C TYR A 111 6.25 5.08 -15.20
N LYS A 112 5.63 3.90 -15.05
CA LYS A 112 4.99 3.42 -13.82
C LYS A 112 5.94 2.44 -13.12
N TYR A 113 6.08 2.53 -11.79
CA TYR A 113 7.09 1.74 -11.09
C TYR A 113 6.63 0.31 -10.80
N TYR A 114 5.55 0.16 -10.04
CA TYR A 114 5.02 -1.14 -9.62
C TYR A 114 3.52 -1.03 -9.36
N VAL A 115 2.87 -2.17 -9.31
CA VAL A 115 1.45 -2.25 -8.98
C VAL A 115 1.24 -3.10 -7.74
N THR A 116 0.29 -2.68 -6.88
CA THR A 116 -0.06 -3.43 -5.67
C THR A 116 -1.58 -3.57 -5.58
N TRP A 117 -2.04 -4.80 -5.42
CA TRP A 117 -3.46 -5.10 -5.25
C TRP A 117 -3.99 -4.67 -3.88
N SER A 118 -5.25 -4.19 -3.87
CA SER A 118 -6.01 -4.12 -2.63
C SER A 118 -6.38 -5.52 -2.14
N PRO A 119 -6.48 -5.76 -0.82
CA PRO A 119 -6.84 -7.07 -0.27
C PRO A 119 -8.17 -7.66 -0.79
N ASP A 120 -9.11 -6.80 -1.18
CA ASP A 120 -10.39 -7.20 -1.78
C ASP A 120 -10.30 -7.54 -3.28
N SER A 121 -9.11 -7.50 -3.87
CA SER A 121 -8.84 -7.77 -5.31
C SER A 121 -9.59 -6.87 -6.28
N LYS A 122 -10.02 -5.67 -5.86
CA LYS A 122 -10.83 -4.77 -6.69
C LYS A 122 -10.09 -3.54 -7.18
N LYS A 123 -8.92 -3.25 -6.63
CA LYS A 123 -8.17 -2.05 -6.97
C LYS A 123 -6.68 -2.32 -7.06
N LEU A 124 -6.01 -1.51 -7.84
CA LEU A 124 -4.55 -1.48 -7.97
C LEU A 124 -4.03 -0.08 -7.67
N VAL A 125 -3.02 0.02 -6.83
CA VAL A 125 -2.29 1.27 -6.56
C VAL A 125 -0.92 1.22 -7.19
N TRP A 126 -0.44 2.37 -7.71
CA TRP A 126 0.91 2.52 -8.26
C TRP A 126 1.43 3.94 -8.07
N SER A 127 2.74 4.10 -8.15
CA SER A 127 3.40 5.39 -8.30
C SER A 127 4.06 5.50 -9.68
N ASP A 128 4.32 6.72 -10.11
CA ASP A 128 4.92 6.99 -11.41
C ASP A 128 6.05 8.04 -11.36
N LYS A 129 6.80 8.16 -12.45
CA LYS A 129 7.94 9.08 -12.56
C LYS A 129 7.54 10.57 -12.59
N LYS A 130 6.26 10.89 -12.76
CA LYS A 130 5.72 12.23 -12.56
C LYS A 130 5.31 12.49 -11.11
N LEU A 131 5.79 11.67 -10.18
CA LEU A 131 5.59 11.81 -8.73
C LEU A 131 4.11 11.72 -8.33
N ARG A 132 3.28 10.99 -9.08
CA ARG A 132 1.88 10.74 -8.78
C ARG A 132 1.75 9.40 -8.08
N LEU A 133 0.96 9.35 -7.02
CA LEU A 133 0.40 8.14 -6.45
C LEU A 133 -1.06 8.03 -6.87
N GLN A 134 -1.43 6.93 -7.51
CA GLN A 134 -2.75 6.76 -8.10
C GLN A 134 -3.28 5.36 -7.82
N TYR A 135 -4.60 5.17 -7.88
CA TYR A 135 -5.19 3.84 -7.92
C TYR A 135 -6.26 3.76 -9.03
N VAL A 136 -6.51 2.55 -9.51
CA VAL A 136 -7.57 2.22 -10.46
C VAL A 136 -8.51 1.18 -9.86
N ASP A 137 -9.80 1.35 -10.05
CA ASP A 137 -10.81 0.30 -9.80
C ASP A 137 -10.92 -0.58 -11.03
N ILE A 138 -10.76 -1.90 -10.87
CA ILE A 138 -10.68 -2.84 -12.02
C ILE A 138 -11.99 -2.99 -12.78
N THR A 139 -13.12 -2.72 -12.13
CA THR A 139 -14.45 -2.86 -12.76
C THR A 139 -14.82 -1.61 -13.57
N SER A 140 -14.72 -0.45 -12.95
CA SER A 140 -15.06 0.83 -13.57
C SER A 140 -13.93 1.39 -14.44
N LYS A 141 -12.70 0.91 -14.25
CA LYS A 141 -11.46 1.44 -14.87
C LYS A 141 -11.20 2.90 -14.54
N GLN A 142 -11.82 3.41 -13.47
CA GLN A 142 -11.63 4.77 -13.04
C GLN A 142 -10.31 4.92 -12.30
N VAL A 143 -9.44 5.77 -12.83
CA VAL A 143 -8.19 6.19 -12.18
C VAL A 143 -8.47 7.35 -11.22
N THR A 144 -7.93 7.26 -10.02
CA THR A 144 -8.04 8.30 -8.99
C THR A 144 -6.66 8.70 -8.50
N LEU A 145 -6.37 9.99 -8.49
CA LEU A 145 -5.17 10.54 -7.89
C LEU A 145 -5.30 10.50 -6.36
N VAL A 146 -4.33 9.86 -5.70
CA VAL A 146 -4.21 9.81 -4.24
C VAL A 146 -3.42 11.02 -3.75
N ASP A 147 -2.26 11.24 -4.36
CA ASP A 147 -1.34 12.31 -4.00
C ASP A 147 -0.42 12.69 -5.17
N GLN A 148 0.10 13.91 -5.12
CA GLN A 148 1.09 14.44 -6.04
C GLN A 148 2.25 15.00 -5.24
N ALA A 149 3.39 14.32 -5.24
CA ALA A 149 4.60 14.82 -4.62
C ALA A 149 5.23 15.94 -5.46
N LYS A 150 6.08 16.74 -4.83
CA LYS A 150 6.76 17.87 -5.47
C LYS A 150 8.25 17.63 -5.70
N THR A 151 8.89 16.90 -4.81
CA THR A 151 10.35 16.83 -4.73
C THR A 151 10.90 15.45 -5.02
N TRP A 152 10.20 14.38 -4.61
CA TRP A 152 10.69 13.00 -4.68
C TRP A 152 9.54 12.02 -4.87
N GLU A 153 9.84 10.82 -5.38
CA GLU A 153 8.88 9.75 -5.56
C GLU A 153 8.26 9.32 -4.21
N HIS A 154 7.02 8.84 -4.27
CA HIS A 154 6.36 8.26 -3.11
C HIS A 154 7.07 6.96 -2.71
N GLY A 155 7.47 6.84 -1.45
CA GLY A 155 7.94 5.59 -0.88
C GLY A 155 6.76 4.68 -0.54
N GLY A 156 6.76 3.47 -1.04
CA GLY A 156 5.83 2.36 -0.82
C GLY A 156 4.38 2.73 -0.47
N ALA A 157 3.43 2.14 -1.16
CA ALA A 157 2.02 2.29 -0.86
C ALA A 157 1.43 0.95 -0.38
N ASN A 158 0.81 0.95 0.80
CA ASN A 158 0.25 -0.24 1.42
C ASN A 158 -1.25 -0.06 1.68
N TRP A 159 -2.04 -1.06 1.32
CA TRP A 159 -3.46 -1.07 1.59
C TRP A 159 -3.77 -1.46 3.03
N SER A 160 -4.84 -0.89 3.59
CA SER A 160 -5.42 -1.42 4.83
C SER A 160 -6.11 -2.76 4.58
N PRO A 161 -6.22 -3.64 5.60
CA PRO A 161 -6.87 -4.94 5.45
C PRO A 161 -8.32 -4.87 4.95
N ASP A 162 -9.02 -3.78 5.24
CA ASP A 162 -10.39 -3.52 4.79
C ASP A 162 -10.49 -2.86 3.41
N SER A 163 -9.35 -2.64 2.73
CA SER A 163 -9.25 -2.01 1.41
C SER A 163 -9.80 -0.59 1.30
N LYS A 164 -9.92 0.13 2.43
CA LYS A 164 -10.48 1.49 2.48
C LYS A 164 -9.46 2.59 2.66
N TRP A 165 -8.23 2.22 3.01
CA TRP A 165 -7.16 3.17 3.25
C TRP A 165 -5.88 2.78 2.51
N ILE A 166 -5.09 3.78 2.17
CA ILE A 166 -3.73 3.61 1.62
C ILE A 166 -2.76 4.36 2.54
N ALA A 167 -1.78 3.63 3.09
CA ALA A 167 -0.64 4.21 3.78
C ALA A 167 0.50 4.41 2.80
N TYR A 168 1.13 5.58 2.80
CA TYR A 168 2.25 5.88 1.91
C TYR A 168 3.23 6.85 2.54
N THR A 169 4.44 6.90 1.99
CA THR A 169 5.47 7.86 2.40
C THR A 169 5.62 8.93 1.33
N ARG A 170 5.65 10.18 1.75
CA ARG A 170 5.97 11.33 0.91
C ARG A 170 7.01 12.20 1.58
N SER A 171 8.00 12.66 0.82
CA SER A 171 8.92 13.69 1.23
C SER A 171 8.41 15.05 0.79
N ASP A 172 8.44 16.03 1.69
CA ASP A 172 8.10 17.41 1.41
C ASP A 172 9.36 18.26 1.13
N ASP A 173 9.23 19.59 1.12
CA ASP A 173 10.32 20.54 0.80
C ASP A 173 11.51 20.45 1.77
N ASP A 174 11.32 19.85 2.95
CA ASP A 174 12.36 19.56 3.93
C ASP A 174 13.12 18.25 3.69
N PHE A 175 12.81 17.54 2.59
CA PHE A 175 13.38 16.26 2.16
C PHE A 175 13.24 15.12 3.17
N ARG A 176 12.38 15.27 4.17
CA ARG A 176 12.09 14.21 5.14
C ARG A 176 10.88 13.41 4.72
N GLY A 177 11.03 12.09 4.79
CA GLY A 177 9.90 11.18 4.61
C GLY A 177 8.89 11.34 5.74
N LYS A 178 7.62 11.35 5.38
CA LYS A 178 6.47 11.46 6.29
C LYS A 178 5.43 10.44 5.90
N VAL A 179 4.81 9.81 6.88
CA VAL A 179 3.77 8.80 6.65
C VAL A 179 2.41 9.46 6.61
N PHE A 180 1.69 9.18 5.53
CA PHE A 180 0.33 9.65 5.29
C PHE A 180 -0.65 8.48 5.21
N LEU A 181 -1.90 8.76 5.54
CA LEU A 181 -3.05 7.89 5.31
C LEU A 181 -4.05 8.58 4.38
N TYR A 182 -4.34 7.93 3.25
CA TYR A 182 -5.40 8.35 2.35
C TYR A 182 -6.66 7.52 2.59
N SER A 183 -7.79 8.18 2.78
CA SER A 183 -9.11 7.56 2.88
C SER A 183 -9.79 7.52 1.51
N LEU A 184 -10.20 6.35 1.06
CA LEU A 184 -10.92 6.19 -0.21
C LEU A 184 -12.32 6.82 -0.13
N ASP A 185 -12.97 6.76 1.03
CA ASP A 185 -14.32 7.30 1.24
C ASP A 185 -14.33 8.83 1.20
N SER A 186 -13.44 9.46 1.97
CA SER A 186 -13.37 10.93 2.04
C SER A 186 -12.52 11.56 0.94
N LYS A 187 -11.71 10.76 0.23
CA LYS A 187 -10.71 11.19 -0.77
C LYS A 187 -9.73 12.23 -0.22
N LYS A 188 -9.31 12.03 1.02
CA LYS A 188 -8.39 12.94 1.72
C LYS A 188 -7.20 12.20 2.29
N SER A 189 -6.03 12.83 2.20
CA SER A 189 -4.80 12.41 2.86
C SER A 189 -4.66 13.11 4.21
N THR A 190 -4.23 12.36 5.20
CA THR A 190 -3.95 12.85 6.56
C THR A 190 -2.53 12.48 6.94
N LEU A 191 -1.76 13.44 7.42
CA LEU A 191 -0.43 13.20 7.96
C LEU A 191 -0.55 12.45 9.30
N VAL A 192 0.18 11.34 9.43
CA VAL A 192 0.20 10.50 10.63
C VAL A 192 1.36 10.84 11.55
N THR A 193 2.54 11.05 10.98
CA THR A 193 3.76 11.36 11.72
C THR A 193 3.94 12.86 11.87
N ASP A 194 4.73 13.29 12.87
CA ASP A 194 5.11 14.68 13.00
C ASP A 194 6.10 15.10 11.90
N ASN A 195 6.33 16.40 11.75
CA ASN A 195 7.26 16.95 10.77
C ASN A 195 8.71 17.00 11.27
N TRP A 196 8.98 16.48 12.46
CA TRP A 196 10.27 16.67 13.13
C TRP A 196 11.29 15.61 12.76
N TYR A 197 10.84 14.35 12.63
CA TYR A 197 11.70 13.21 12.37
C TYR A 197 11.39 12.59 11.00
N GLU A 198 12.42 11.99 10.38
CA GLU A 198 12.26 11.07 9.25
C GLU A 198 11.34 9.93 9.65
N ALA A 199 10.36 9.62 8.80
CA ALA A 199 9.49 8.47 8.98
C ALA A 199 9.06 7.89 7.64
N SER A 200 9.05 6.55 7.54
CA SER A 200 8.74 5.85 6.30
C SER A 200 8.12 4.47 6.54
N GLY A 201 7.68 3.83 5.47
CA GLY A 201 7.29 2.42 5.48
C GLY A 201 6.03 2.14 6.30
N GLY A 202 4.98 2.94 6.13
CA GLY A 202 3.71 2.73 6.82
C GLY A 202 3.06 1.40 6.42
N VAL A 203 2.84 0.48 7.39
CA VAL A 203 2.22 -0.84 7.19
C VAL A 203 1.14 -1.07 8.24
N PHE A 204 -0.03 -1.50 7.80
CA PHE A 204 -1.13 -1.82 8.70
C PHE A 204 -0.92 -3.16 9.40
N SER A 205 -1.36 -3.28 10.65
CA SER A 205 -1.52 -4.59 11.29
C SER A 205 -2.63 -5.39 10.57
N PRO A 206 -2.54 -6.74 10.57
CA PRO A 206 -3.55 -7.59 9.92
C PRO A 206 -4.97 -7.39 10.46
N ASP A 207 -5.10 -7.00 11.73
CA ASP A 207 -6.39 -6.70 12.38
C ASP A 207 -6.88 -5.26 12.16
N GLY A 208 -6.11 -4.44 11.43
CA GLY A 208 -6.45 -3.05 11.11
C GLY A 208 -6.45 -2.09 12.30
N LYS A 209 -5.87 -2.46 13.46
CA LYS A 209 -5.88 -1.62 14.67
C LYS A 209 -4.70 -0.68 14.77
N TYR A 210 -3.58 -1.03 14.14
CA TYR A 210 -2.32 -0.32 14.26
C TYR A 210 -1.75 -0.01 12.88
N LEU A 211 -1.02 1.09 12.79
CA LEU A 211 -0.13 1.40 11.69
C LEU A 211 1.29 1.42 12.23
N PHE A 212 2.15 0.55 11.70
CA PHE A 212 3.58 0.51 12.00
C PHE A 212 4.33 1.35 10.97
N PHE A 213 5.43 1.95 11.41
CA PHE A 213 6.35 2.69 10.55
C PHE A 213 7.74 2.73 11.16
N VAL A 214 8.74 3.02 10.35
CA VAL A 214 10.12 3.24 10.80
C VAL A 214 10.36 4.74 10.94
N SER A 215 11.09 5.14 11.99
CA SER A 215 11.46 6.55 12.18
C SER A 215 12.78 6.67 12.90
N ASP A 216 13.56 7.70 12.53
CA ASP A 216 14.87 8.01 13.07
C ASP A 216 14.76 8.93 14.30
N ARG A 217 14.02 8.47 15.32
CA ARG A 217 13.72 9.24 16.54
C ARG A 217 14.65 8.92 17.70
N ASP A 218 15.42 7.83 17.60
CA ASP A 218 16.31 7.41 18.68
C ASP A 218 17.67 8.09 18.50
N PHE A 219 17.78 9.27 19.12
CA PHE A 219 18.97 10.08 19.03
C PHE A 219 19.94 9.71 20.15
N SER A 220 20.90 8.81 19.86
CA SER A 220 21.97 8.42 20.78
C SER A 220 23.35 8.60 20.11
N PRO A 221 23.85 9.84 20.00
CA PRO A 221 25.10 10.10 19.31
C PRO A 221 26.29 9.56 20.10
N THR A 222 27.18 8.86 19.41
CA THR A 222 28.49 8.47 19.93
C THR A 222 29.53 9.49 19.49
N TYR A 223 30.35 9.94 20.42
CA TYR A 223 31.38 10.94 20.17
C TYR A 223 32.76 10.28 20.00
N SER A 224 33.44 10.56 18.90
CA SER A 224 34.83 10.15 18.71
C SER A 224 35.75 11.02 19.60
N ARG A 225 36.66 10.40 20.31
CA ARG A 225 37.68 11.12 21.12
C ARG A 225 38.85 11.63 20.29
N THR A 226 38.99 11.14 19.05
CA THR A 226 40.15 11.45 18.22
C THR A 226 39.85 12.41 17.08
N GLU A 227 38.64 12.37 16.54
CA GLU A 227 38.31 13.11 15.31
C GLU A 227 37.20 14.15 15.46
N TRP A 228 36.66 14.34 16.65
CA TRP A 228 35.55 15.27 16.95
C TRP A 228 34.31 15.05 16.06
N ASN A 229 34.16 13.84 15.50
CA ASN A 229 33.04 13.45 14.67
C ASN A 229 31.92 12.78 15.47
N HIS A 230 30.68 13.12 15.17
CA HIS A 230 29.52 12.42 15.70
C HIS A 230 29.22 11.19 14.85
N SER A 231 28.97 10.06 15.49
CA SER A 231 28.41 8.88 14.87
C SER A 231 26.98 8.70 15.36
N TYR A 232 26.07 8.54 14.43
CA TYR A 232 24.65 8.33 14.69
C TYR A 232 24.34 6.88 14.31
N ALA A 233 24.47 5.97 15.27
CA ALA A 233 24.18 4.56 15.10
C ALA A 233 22.79 4.25 15.66
N ASP A 234 22.10 3.30 15.02
CA ASP A 234 20.84 2.71 15.49
C ASP A 234 19.69 3.72 15.75
N MET A 235 19.63 4.79 14.98
CA MET A 235 18.60 5.82 15.10
C MET A 235 17.21 5.33 14.67
N SER A 236 17.18 4.42 13.69
CA SER A 236 15.95 3.88 13.12
C SER A 236 15.34 2.84 14.04
N LYS A 237 14.12 3.07 14.48
CA LYS A 237 13.31 2.13 15.25
C LYS A 237 11.93 1.97 14.64
N VAL A 238 11.28 0.86 14.97
CA VAL A 238 9.89 0.62 14.60
C VAL A 238 8.96 1.27 15.61
N TYR A 239 8.07 2.09 15.12
CA TYR A 239 7.02 2.75 15.90
C TYR A 239 5.65 2.30 15.42
N PHE A 240 4.63 2.52 16.21
CA PHE A 240 3.26 2.32 15.80
C PHE A 240 2.33 3.39 16.38
N VAL A 241 1.22 3.59 15.70
CA VAL A 241 0.08 4.38 16.18
C VAL A 241 -1.17 3.53 16.20
N THR A 242 -2.05 3.79 17.16
CA THR A 242 -3.40 3.22 17.19
C THR A 242 -4.28 3.96 16.20
N LEU A 243 -5.04 3.23 15.39
CA LEU A 243 -5.91 3.83 14.36
C LEU A 243 -7.27 4.27 14.89
N ALA A 244 -7.64 3.84 16.09
CA ALA A 244 -8.85 4.30 16.78
C ALA A 244 -8.54 4.71 18.21
N LYS A 245 -9.20 5.77 18.71
CA LYS A 245 -9.04 6.24 20.10
C LYS A 245 -9.43 5.19 21.13
N SER A 246 -10.32 4.27 20.78
CA SER A 246 -10.75 3.16 21.65
C SER A 246 -9.78 1.99 21.68
N THR A 247 -8.78 1.97 20.78
CA THR A 247 -7.78 0.89 20.75
C THR A 247 -6.76 1.09 21.86
N THR A 248 -6.68 0.13 22.78
CA THR A 248 -5.69 0.16 23.84
C THR A 248 -4.29 -0.14 23.27
N SER A 249 -3.30 0.65 23.65
CA SER A 249 -1.92 0.37 23.27
C SER A 249 -1.44 -0.95 23.90
N PRO A 250 -0.79 -1.85 23.11
CA PRO A 250 -0.18 -3.06 23.67
C PRO A 250 0.96 -2.76 24.64
N LEU A 251 1.50 -1.55 24.61
CA LEU A 251 2.53 -1.06 25.51
C LEU A 251 1.94 -0.18 26.64
N ALA A 252 0.61 -0.20 26.84
CA ALA A 252 0.00 0.52 27.95
C ALA A 252 0.57 0.04 29.28
N PRO A 253 0.89 0.94 30.22
CA PRO A 253 1.35 0.55 31.55
C PRO A 253 0.36 -0.40 32.20
N LYS A 254 0.87 -1.50 32.75
CA LYS A 254 0.06 -2.40 33.57
C LYS A 254 -0.13 -1.78 34.93
N ASN A 255 -1.33 -1.91 35.47
CA ASN A 255 -1.67 -1.47 36.82
C ASN A 255 -2.06 -2.69 37.67
N ASP A 256 -1.35 -2.95 38.74
CA ASP A 256 -1.61 -4.03 39.71
C ASP A 256 -2.53 -3.59 40.86
N GLU A 257 -3.13 -2.39 40.78
CA GLU A 257 -4.08 -1.93 41.76
C GLU A 257 -5.30 -2.83 41.85
N VAL A 258 -5.71 -3.11 43.07
CA VAL A 258 -6.91 -3.94 43.33
C VAL A 258 -8.15 -3.17 42.90
N LEU A 259 -8.90 -3.74 41.95
CA LEU A 259 -10.20 -3.22 41.55
C LEU A 259 -11.17 -3.36 42.73
N VAL A 260 -11.48 -2.27 43.44
CA VAL A 260 -12.54 -2.24 44.44
C VAL A 260 -13.87 -2.34 43.71
N LYS A 261 -14.59 -3.44 43.90
CA LYS A 261 -15.97 -3.57 43.43
C LYS A 261 -16.82 -2.57 44.18
N VAL A 262 -17.26 -1.51 43.54
CA VAL A 262 -18.27 -0.61 44.07
C VAL A 262 -19.60 -1.37 43.99
N ASP A 263 -20.11 -1.80 45.15
CA ASP A 263 -21.44 -2.36 45.24
C ASP A 263 -22.48 -1.29 44.89
N THR A 264 -23.00 -1.37 43.70
CA THR A 264 -24.09 -0.50 43.20
C THR A 264 -25.48 -0.84 43.76
N SER A 265 -25.54 -1.56 44.86
CA SER A 265 -26.81 -1.96 45.52
C SER A 265 -27.41 -0.92 46.44
N ALA A 266 -26.88 0.29 46.56
CA ALA A 266 -27.46 1.38 47.37
C ALA A 266 -27.89 2.58 46.50
N ALA A 267 -28.74 2.33 45.48
CA ALA A 267 -29.54 3.42 44.93
C ALA A 267 -30.71 3.70 45.86
N VAL A 268 -30.48 4.55 46.83
CA VAL A 268 -31.54 5.15 47.68
C VAL A 268 -32.45 5.97 46.75
N SER A 269 -33.67 5.55 46.62
CA SER A 269 -34.79 6.29 46.04
C SER A 269 -35.01 7.57 46.84
N THR A 270 -34.54 8.70 46.38
CA THR A 270 -35.05 10.00 46.81
C THR A 270 -36.03 10.53 45.80
N THR A 271 -37.30 10.30 46.09
CA THR A 271 -38.41 10.99 45.46
C THR A 271 -38.32 12.49 45.79
N PRO A 272 -38.39 13.40 44.85
CA PRO A 272 -38.53 14.82 45.17
C PRO A 272 -39.98 15.10 45.54
N ALA A 273 -40.17 15.55 46.77
CA ALA A 273 -41.41 16.11 47.24
C ALA A 273 -41.76 17.40 46.49
N SER A 274 -43.03 17.45 46.06
CA SER A 274 -43.66 18.63 45.48
C SER A 274 -43.62 19.85 46.41
N ALA A 275 -43.17 20.96 45.89
CA ALA A 275 -43.48 22.28 46.49
C ALA A 275 -44.19 23.13 45.44
N LYS A 276 -45.45 23.39 45.78
CA LYS A 276 -46.38 24.28 45.06
C LYS A 276 -45.97 25.74 45.18
N GLU A 277 -46.26 26.41 44.07
CA GLU A 277 -46.68 27.81 43.94
C GLU A 277 -46.15 28.89 44.85
N LYS A 278 -45.56 29.92 44.24
CA LYS A 278 -46.10 31.30 44.33
C LYS A 278 -45.73 32.19 43.15
N ASN A 279 -46.77 32.63 42.45
CA ASN A 279 -46.84 33.75 41.54
C ASN A 279 -46.37 35.06 42.21
N ALA A 280 -45.63 35.91 41.46
CA ALA A 280 -45.90 37.34 41.35
C ALA A 280 -44.99 38.01 40.32
N LYS A 281 -45.61 38.47 39.26
CA LYS A 281 -45.50 39.75 38.52
C LYS A 281 -44.28 40.65 38.73
N LYS A 282 -43.61 41.01 37.60
CA LYS A 282 -43.54 42.40 37.03
C LYS A 282 -42.47 42.42 35.95
N LYS A 283 -42.82 42.61 34.69
CA LYS A 283 -42.96 43.79 33.84
C LYS A 283 -41.63 44.55 33.60
N GLU A 284 -41.30 44.64 32.30
CA GLU A 284 -40.78 45.78 31.53
C GLU A 284 -39.39 46.34 31.90
N ALA A 285 -38.47 46.50 31.04
CA ALA A 285 -38.34 47.34 29.85
C ALA A 285 -36.97 47.09 29.20
N GLU A 286 -36.96 46.98 27.91
CA GLU A 286 -36.40 47.85 26.88
C GLU A 286 -34.91 48.20 26.95
N ALA A 287 -34.30 47.80 25.80
CA ALA A 287 -33.45 48.57 24.89
C ALA A 287 -32.05 49.03 25.36
N SER A 288 -31.06 48.48 24.75
CA SER A 288 -30.10 49.14 23.85
C SER A 288 -29.20 48.09 23.22
#